data_6629b6b5936a3ebd6b4decd6b01fae6d
#
_entry.id   6629b6b5936a3ebd6b4decd6b01fae6d
#
_cell.length_a   1.000
_cell.length_b   1.000
_cell.length_c   1.000
_cell.angle_alpha   90.00
_cell.angle_beta   90.00
_cell.angle_gamma   90.00
#
_symmetry.space_group_name_H-M   'P 1'
#
loop_
_entity.id
_entity.type
_entity.pdbx_description
1 polymer ?
#
loop_
_entity_poly.entity_id
_entity_poly.type
_entity_poly.pdbx_seq_one_letter_code
_entity_poly.pdbx_strand_id
1 'polypeptide(L)'
;EKGLVIDENYAFASQGNSTDDLIREMNNQGLFVNSLDLTGQVTRVPVQSAPGVRPDKGNERSGWYVINQLGENYFATFGNWRTGEQHKWSSINTNELSPIDRQALQKQMEEAVKRAEEAKKIRHDEVAKEVQERYKNCQPVISHEYLKSKNVKSYGLKQLNGSLIVPVISATSGELRSLQYIDKKG
;
A
#
# COMPACT_ATOMS: atom_id res chain seq x y z
N GLU A 1 5.37 -6.21 -8.21
CA GLU A 1 4.58 -6.45 -6.97
C GLU A 1 5.09 -7.75 -6.35
N LYS A 2 5.95 -7.62 -5.35
CA LYS A 2 6.33 -8.77 -4.53
C LYS A 2 5.25 -8.92 -3.47
N GLY A 3 4.43 -9.98 -3.61
CA GLY A 3 3.52 -10.41 -2.55
C GLY A 3 4.29 -10.65 -1.26
N LEU A 4 3.61 -10.48 -0.13
CA LEU A 4 4.16 -10.76 1.20
C LEU A 4 4.55 -12.24 1.25
N VAL A 5 5.82 -12.54 1.02
CA VAL A 5 6.36 -13.90 1.19
C VAL A 5 6.46 -14.11 2.71
N ILE A 6 5.61 -14.99 3.22
CA ILE A 6 5.70 -15.45 4.62
C ILE A 6 6.88 -16.43 4.66
N ASP A 7 8.04 -15.95 5.09
CA ASP A 7 9.21 -16.77 5.33
C ASP A 7 8.99 -17.64 6.57
N GLU A 8 9.27 -18.94 6.49
CA GLU A 8 9.03 -19.93 7.56
C GLU A 8 9.84 -19.66 8.85
N ASN A 9 10.78 -18.71 8.83
CA ASN A 9 11.55 -18.24 9.98
C ASN A 9 11.01 -16.92 10.56
N TYR A 10 9.75 -16.87 10.94
CA TYR A 10 9.14 -15.71 11.55
C TYR A 10 9.60 -15.49 13.00
N ALA A 11 10.82 -15.00 13.18
CA ALA A 11 11.23 -14.42 14.47
C ALA A 11 10.88 -12.93 14.45
N PHE A 12 10.04 -12.47 15.39
CA PHE A 12 9.84 -11.05 15.63
C PHE A 12 11.07 -10.51 16.35
N ALA A 13 11.73 -9.52 15.74
CA ALA A 13 13.00 -8.99 16.25
C ALA A 13 12.81 -8.12 17.51
N SER A 14 11.61 -7.57 17.70
CA SER A 14 11.27 -6.77 18.87
C SER A 14 9.89 -7.14 19.42
N GLN A 15 9.72 -6.94 20.71
CA GLN A 15 8.54 -7.28 21.48
C GLN A 15 8.17 -6.15 22.44
N GLY A 16 6.89 -5.94 22.64
CA GLY A 16 6.33 -5.05 23.65
C GLY A 16 4.94 -5.55 24.05
N ASN A 17 4.39 -5.03 25.13
CA ASN A 17 3.12 -5.50 25.68
C ASN A 17 1.95 -4.57 25.32
N SER A 18 2.20 -3.47 24.61
CA SER A 18 1.20 -2.46 24.31
C SER A 18 1.42 -1.81 22.93
N THR A 19 0.38 -1.16 22.41
CA THR A 19 0.47 -0.33 21.21
C THR A 19 1.43 0.86 21.40
N ASP A 20 1.61 1.36 22.62
CA ASP A 20 2.56 2.43 22.94
C ASP A 20 4.01 1.95 22.79
N ASP A 21 4.28 0.69 23.13
CA ASP A 21 5.59 0.08 22.91
C ASP A 21 5.90 -0.04 21.41
N LEU A 22 4.90 -0.37 20.60
CA LEU A 22 5.02 -0.40 19.15
C LEU A 22 5.32 0.99 18.58
N ILE A 23 4.59 2.03 19.01
CA ILE A 23 4.85 3.42 18.60
C ILE A 23 6.27 3.82 18.97
N ARG A 24 6.71 3.50 20.18
CA ARG A 24 8.06 3.79 20.64
C ARG A 24 9.11 3.09 19.79
N GLU A 25 8.89 1.81 19.49
CA GLU A 25 9.80 1.05 18.64
C GLU A 25 9.88 1.63 17.22
N MET A 26 8.75 1.94 16.59
CA MET A 26 8.73 2.60 15.27
C MET A 26 9.50 3.93 15.29
N ASN A 27 9.30 4.74 16.32
CA ASN A 27 9.99 6.03 16.46
C ASN A 27 11.50 5.85 16.70
N ASN A 28 11.92 4.82 17.45
CA ASN A 28 13.33 4.47 17.63
C ASN A 28 14.00 4.07 16.31
N GLN A 29 13.24 3.45 15.40
CA GLN A 29 13.70 3.08 14.06
C GLN A 29 13.56 4.23 13.03
N GLY A 30 13.30 5.44 13.51
CA GLY A 30 13.30 6.65 12.69
C GLY A 30 11.98 6.97 11.99
N LEU A 31 10.90 6.25 12.24
CA LEU A 31 9.58 6.64 11.77
C LEU A 31 9.02 7.75 12.69
N PHE A 32 8.09 8.54 12.19
CA PHE A 32 7.36 9.51 12.99
C PHE A 32 5.88 9.09 13.10
N VAL A 33 5.56 8.41 14.21
CA VAL A 33 4.24 7.84 14.47
C VAL A 33 3.73 8.34 15.83
N ASN A 34 2.54 8.95 15.82
CA ASN A 34 1.87 9.43 17.05
C ASN A 34 0.60 8.64 17.34
N SER A 35 0.00 8.03 16.34
CA SER A 35 -1.20 7.20 16.46
C SER A 35 -1.13 6.06 15.45
N LEU A 36 -1.80 4.94 15.76
CA LEU A 36 -1.80 3.75 14.92
C LEU A 36 -3.10 3.63 14.13
N ASP A 37 -2.96 3.27 12.87
CA ASP A 37 -4.04 2.77 12.04
C ASP A 37 -4.04 1.23 12.13
N LEU A 38 -5.10 0.67 12.69
CA LEU A 38 -5.26 -0.76 12.94
C LEU A 38 -6.08 -1.46 11.83
N THR A 39 -6.26 -0.82 10.69
CA THR A 39 -7.07 -1.35 9.57
C THR A 39 -6.43 -2.53 8.83
N GLY A 40 -5.18 -2.87 9.12
CA GLY A 40 -4.41 -3.88 8.40
C GLY A 40 -3.92 -3.41 7.02
N GLN A 41 -4.08 -2.13 6.70
CA GLN A 41 -3.60 -1.54 5.44
C GLN A 41 -2.23 -0.88 5.63
N VAL A 42 -1.52 -0.70 4.50
CA VAL A 42 -0.25 0.04 4.52
C VAL A 42 -0.51 1.51 4.81
N THR A 43 -0.04 1.97 5.96
CA THR A 43 -0.09 3.38 6.35
C THR A 43 1.26 4.02 6.13
N ARG A 44 1.28 5.17 5.44
CA ARG A 44 2.49 5.93 5.17
C ARG A 44 2.70 7.02 6.21
N VAL A 45 3.92 7.10 6.74
CA VAL A 45 4.32 8.05 7.77
C VAL A 45 5.62 8.75 7.40
N PRO A 46 5.87 9.96 7.93
CA PRO A 46 7.15 10.63 7.78
C PRO A 46 8.28 9.85 8.46
N VAL A 47 9.48 10.01 7.94
CA VAL A 47 10.73 9.54 8.56
C VAL A 47 11.42 10.74 9.18
N GLN A 48 11.79 10.64 10.47
CA GLN A 48 12.59 11.62 11.17
C GLN A 48 14.08 11.31 11.03
N SER A 49 14.93 12.22 11.52
CA SER A 49 16.37 12.03 11.51
C SER A 49 16.76 10.85 12.39
N ALA A 50 17.44 9.87 11.82
CA ALA A 50 18.05 8.75 12.51
C ALA A 50 19.46 8.51 11.99
N PRO A 51 20.34 7.81 12.70
CA PRO A 51 21.68 7.51 12.21
C PRO A 51 21.65 6.86 10.82
N GLY A 52 22.30 7.50 9.84
CA GLY A 52 22.35 7.03 8.45
C GLY A 52 21.08 7.26 7.62
N VAL A 53 20.02 7.84 8.18
CA VAL A 53 18.75 8.05 7.51
C VAL A 53 18.45 9.54 7.35
N ARG A 54 18.24 9.97 6.12
CA ARG A 54 17.81 11.34 5.80
C ARG A 54 16.34 11.51 6.24
N PRO A 55 15.98 12.57 6.99
CA PRO A 55 14.58 12.85 7.30
C PRO A 55 13.80 13.21 6.05
N ASP A 56 12.49 12.98 6.10
CA ASP A 56 11.54 13.42 5.07
C ASP A 56 11.42 14.94 5.06
N LYS A 57 11.17 15.53 3.89
CA LYS A 57 10.99 16.97 3.70
C LYS A 57 9.57 17.26 3.23
N GLY A 58 8.96 18.28 3.81
CA GLY A 58 7.62 18.70 3.43
C GLY A 58 6.58 17.58 3.56
N ASN A 59 5.96 17.19 2.46
CA ASN A 59 4.93 16.16 2.41
C ASN A 59 5.47 14.75 2.10
N GLU A 60 6.77 14.54 2.10
CA GLU A 60 7.35 13.20 1.90
C GLU A 60 6.90 12.25 3.01
N ARG A 61 6.59 11.01 2.66
CA ARG A 61 6.23 9.91 3.57
C ARG A 61 6.89 8.63 3.09
N SER A 62 8.15 8.46 3.44
CA SER A 62 8.94 7.29 3.05
C SER A 62 8.89 6.15 4.08
N GLY A 63 8.46 6.44 5.30
CA GLY A 63 8.13 5.42 6.28
C GLY A 63 6.78 4.75 5.97
N TRP A 64 6.64 3.53 6.42
CA TRP A 64 5.39 2.77 6.29
C TRP A 64 5.26 1.76 7.41
N TYR A 65 4.02 1.39 7.72
CA TYR A 65 3.72 0.26 8.60
C TYR A 65 2.42 -0.45 8.18
N VAL A 66 2.30 -1.70 8.63
CA VAL A 66 1.07 -2.49 8.60
C VAL A 66 0.91 -3.13 9.97
N ILE A 67 -0.28 -3.05 10.55
CA ILE A 67 -0.59 -3.68 11.83
C ILE A 67 -1.77 -4.61 11.62
N ASN A 68 -1.60 -5.87 12.00
CA ASN A 68 -2.65 -6.86 12.03
C ASN A 68 -3.00 -7.16 13.48
N GLN A 69 -4.27 -7.08 13.83
CA GLN A 69 -4.79 -7.47 15.13
C GLN A 69 -5.36 -8.89 15.04
N LEU A 70 -5.01 -9.71 16.02
CA LEU A 70 -5.46 -11.09 16.13
C LEU A 70 -5.89 -11.39 17.56
N GLY A 71 -7.19 -11.33 17.83
CA GLY A 71 -7.70 -11.32 19.18
C GLY A 71 -7.19 -10.08 19.92
N GLU A 72 -6.53 -10.28 21.05
CA GLU A 72 -5.92 -9.21 21.85
C GLU A 72 -4.47 -8.89 21.44
N ASN A 73 -3.93 -9.63 20.46
CA ASN A 73 -2.55 -9.51 20.06
C ASN A 73 -2.38 -8.66 18.80
N TYR A 74 -1.26 -7.95 18.74
CA TYR A 74 -0.88 -7.11 17.60
C TYR A 74 0.41 -7.62 16.98
N PHE A 75 0.44 -7.60 15.66
CA PHE A 75 1.59 -7.95 14.84
C PHE A 75 1.83 -6.83 13.85
N ALA A 76 3.02 -6.26 13.88
CA ALA A 76 3.37 -5.15 13.01
C ALA A 76 4.56 -5.48 12.13
N THR A 77 4.50 -4.99 10.90
CA THR A 77 5.66 -4.88 10.02
C THR A 77 5.77 -3.42 9.62
N PHE A 78 6.94 -2.84 9.73
CA PHE A 78 7.17 -1.44 9.40
C PHE A 78 8.56 -1.25 8.83
N GLY A 79 8.79 -0.12 8.17
CA GLY A 79 10.08 0.11 7.54
C GLY A 79 10.16 1.42 6.77
N ASN A 80 11.21 1.55 5.99
CA ASN A 80 11.50 2.72 5.17
C ASN A 80 11.72 2.31 3.71
N TRP A 81 10.91 2.85 2.80
CA TRP A 81 11.00 2.57 1.36
C TRP A 81 12.34 3.01 0.74
N ARG A 82 13.00 4.01 1.31
CA ARG A 82 14.27 4.51 0.76
C ARG A 82 15.45 3.63 1.10
N THR A 83 15.49 3.08 2.32
CA THR A 83 16.58 2.20 2.77
C THR A 83 16.31 0.74 2.44
N GLY A 84 15.04 0.38 2.26
CA GLY A 84 14.60 -1.02 2.11
C GLY A 84 14.57 -1.79 3.42
N GLU A 85 14.88 -1.15 4.55
CA GLU A 85 14.86 -1.77 5.86
C GLU A 85 13.44 -2.09 6.29
N GLN A 86 13.27 -3.26 6.93
CA GLN A 86 12.02 -3.75 7.46
C GLN A 86 12.24 -4.33 8.85
N HIS A 87 11.30 -4.02 9.74
CA HIS A 87 11.27 -4.49 11.11
C HIS A 87 9.94 -5.19 11.37
N LYS A 88 9.99 -6.22 12.23
CA LYS A 88 8.80 -6.95 12.67
C LYS A 88 8.67 -6.82 14.17
N TRP A 89 7.47 -6.62 14.65
CA TRP A 89 7.14 -6.47 16.04
C TRP A 89 5.88 -7.25 16.42
N SER A 90 5.84 -7.78 17.64
CA SER A 90 4.70 -8.50 18.17
C SER A 90 4.42 -8.09 19.62
N SER A 91 3.14 -8.02 19.99
CA SER A 91 2.74 -7.82 21.38
C SER A 91 2.91 -9.06 22.27
N ILE A 92 3.24 -10.22 21.68
CA ILE A 92 3.49 -11.46 22.40
C ILE A 92 4.86 -12.01 22.06
N ASN A 93 5.47 -12.72 23.01
CA ASN A 93 6.69 -13.47 22.76
C ASN A 93 6.37 -14.78 22.02
N THR A 94 6.51 -14.78 20.71
CA THR A 94 6.22 -15.96 19.88
C THR A 94 7.15 -17.15 20.18
N ASN A 95 8.30 -16.91 20.81
CA ASN A 95 9.24 -17.99 21.21
C ASN A 95 8.76 -18.75 22.46
N GLU A 96 7.90 -18.15 23.28
CA GLU A 96 7.32 -18.76 24.47
C GLU A 96 6.02 -19.53 24.20
N LEU A 97 5.47 -19.38 22.99
CA LEU A 97 4.28 -20.12 22.58
C LEU A 97 4.57 -21.63 22.46
N SER A 98 3.61 -22.44 22.87
CA SER A 98 3.64 -23.87 22.59
C SER A 98 3.65 -24.13 21.07
N PRO A 99 4.15 -25.26 20.59
CA PRO A 99 4.09 -25.61 19.17
C PRO A 99 2.67 -25.57 18.59
N ILE A 100 1.67 -25.97 19.38
CA ILE A 100 0.25 -25.96 18.99
C ILE A 100 -0.25 -24.53 18.83
N ASP A 101 0.03 -23.65 19.80
CA ASP A 101 -0.40 -22.25 19.75
C ASP A 101 0.29 -21.48 18.62
N ARG A 102 1.57 -21.80 18.35
CA ARG A 102 2.32 -21.22 17.23
C ARG A 102 1.69 -21.60 15.88
N GLN A 103 1.32 -22.88 15.72
CA GLN A 103 0.64 -23.35 14.51
C GLN A 103 -0.74 -22.72 14.35
N ALA A 104 -1.50 -22.58 15.44
CA ALA A 104 -2.80 -21.92 15.42
C ALA A 104 -2.68 -20.44 15.03
N LEU A 105 -1.69 -19.74 15.57
CA LEU A 105 -1.38 -18.35 15.25
C LEU A 105 -1.01 -18.19 13.77
N GLN A 106 -0.12 -19.05 13.27
CA GLN A 106 0.29 -19.03 11.86
C GLN A 106 -0.90 -19.20 10.94
N LYS A 107 -1.77 -20.20 11.20
CA LYS A 107 -2.99 -20.41 10.41
C LYS A 107 -3.90 -19.20 10.40
N GLN A 108 -4.11 -18.56 11.55
CA GLN A 108 -4.93 -17.36 11.64
C GLN A 108 -4.33 -16.19 10.86
N MET A 109 -2.99 -16.02 10.90
CA MET A 109 -2.30 -14.99 10.09
C MET A 109 -2.46 -15.24 8.59
N GLU A 110 -2.30 -16.49 8.14
CA GLU A 110 -2.51 -16.88 6.74
C GLU A 110 -3.96 -16.58 6.28
N GLU A 111 -4.94 -16.94 7.12
CA GLU A 111 -6.35 -16.64 6.83
C GLU A 111 -6.62 -15.13 6.78
N ALA A 112 -6.01 -14.33 7.68
CA ALA A 112 -6.15 -12.88 7.67
C ALA A 112 -5.56 -12.26 6.40
N VAL A 113 -4.36 -12.69 5.99
CA VAL A 113 -3.72 -12.26 4.74
C VAL A 113 -4.60 -12.61 3.54
N LYS A 114 -5.10 -13.85 3.47
CA LYS A 114 -5.97 -14.30 2.38
C LYS A 114 -7.25 -13.47 2.29
N ARG A 115 -7.91 -13.19 3.42
CA ARG A 115 -9.11 -12.32 3.45
C ARG A 115 -8.79 -10.90 2.97
N ALA A 116 -7.64 -10.35 3.38
CA ALA A 116 -7.21 -9.01 2.95
C ALA A 116 -6.94 -8.96 1.44
N GLU A 117 -6.32 -9.98 0.87
CA GLU A 117 -6.07 -10.09 -0.57
C GLU A 117 -7.38 -10.24 -1.36
N GLU A 118 -8.32 -11.06 -0.88
CA GLU A 118 -9.64 -11.22 -1.49
C GLU A 118 -10.42 -9.90 -1.46
N ALA A 119 -10.44 -9.20 -0.33
CA ALA A 119 -11.08 -7.89 -0.20
C ALA A 119 -10.44 -6.84 -1.13
N LYS A 120 -9.11 -6.84 -1.25
CA LYS A 120 -8.39 -5.99 -2.19
C LYS A 120 -8.76 -6.29 -3.64
N LYS A 121 -8.86 -7.57 -4.00
CA LYS A 121 -9.26 -8.00 -5.34
C LYS A 121 -10.68 -7.53 -5.67
N ILE A 122 -11.64 -7.75 -4.77
CA ILE A 122 -13.03 -7.29 -4.94
C ILE A 122 -13.07 -5.78 -5.19
N ARG A 123 -12.39 -4.99 -4.35
CA ARG A 123 -12.32 -3.53 -4.51
C ARG A 123 -11.70 -3.13 -5.86
N HIS A 124 -10.65 -3.81 -6.30
CA HIS A 124 -10.03 -3.53 -7.60
C HIS A 124 -10.99 -3.84 -8.76
N ASP A 125 -11.76 -4.91 -8.66
CA ASP A 125 -12.73 -5.29 -9.70
C ASP A 125 -13.93 -4.32 -9.72
N GLU A 126 -14.39 -3.83 -8.57
CA GLU A 126 -15.41 -2.78 -8.48
C GLU A 126 -14.93 -1.47 -9.12
N VAL A 127 -13.73 -1.01 -8.74
CA VAL A 127 -13.12 0.19 -9.35
C VAL A 127 -12.92 0.02 -10.84
N ALA A 128 -12.51 -1.16 -11.32
CA ALA A 128 -12.35 -1.42 -12.74
C ALA A 128 -13.69 -1.32 -13.49
N LYS A 129 -14.80 -1.80 -12.91
CA LYS A 129 -16.15 -1.65 -13.49
C LYS A 129 -16.57 -0.18 -13.60
N GLU A 130 -16.39 0.59 -12.52
CA GLU A 130 -16.69 2.04 -12.55
C GLU A 130 -15.87 2.77 -13.60
N VAL A 131 -14.58 2.43 -13.71
CA VAL A 131 -13.66 2.99 -14.70
C VAL A 131 -14.11 2.67 -16.12
N GLN A 132 -14.55 1.43 -16.38
CA GLN A 132 -15.06 1.01 -17.67
C GLN A 132 -16.32 1.79 -18.08
N GLU A 133 -17.28 1.94 -17.16
CA GLU A 133 -18.49 2.72 -17.39
C GLU A 133 -18.17 4.19 -17.67
N ARG A 134 -17.26 4.77 -16.89
CA ARG A 134 -16.80 6.15 -17.09
C ARG A 134 -16.13 6.32 -18.45
N TYR A 135 -15.27 5.38 -18.86
CA TYR A 135 -14.59 5.43 -20.14
C TYR A 135 -15.54 5.27 -21.34
N LYS A 136 -16.61 4.46 -21.20
CA LYS A 136 -17.65 4.35 -22.24
C LYS A 136 -18.28 5.70 -22.53
N ASN A 137 -18.54 6.49 -21.48
CA ASN A 137 -19.19 7.80 -21.57
C ASN A 137 -18.25 8.93 -22.03
N CYS A 138 -16.94 8.68 -22.18
CA CYS A 138 -16.01 9.66 -22.71
C CYS A 138 -16.16 9.81 -24.22
N GLN A 139 -15.99 11.05 -24.72
CA GLN A 139 -16.07 11.35 -26.14
C GLN A 139 -14.71 11.21 -26.83
N PRO A 140 -14.67 10.85 -28.14
CA PRO A 140 -13.42 10.86 -28.89
C PRO A 140 -12.76 12.25 -28.87
N VAL A 141 -11.44 12.29 -28.83
CA VAL A 141 -10.69 13.55 -28.91
C VAL A 141 -10.66 14.03 -30.35
N ILE A 142 -11.27 15.18 -30.60
CA ILE A 142 -11.16 15.90 -31.89
C ILE A 142 -9.93 16.82 -31.84
N SER A 143 -9.75 17.54 -30.73
CA SER A 143 -8.63 18.46 -30.52
C SER A 143 -8.38 18.65 -29.04
N HIS A 144 -7.10 18.65 -28.62
CA HIS A 144 -6.70 18.89 -27.25
C HIS A 144 -5.39 19.68 -27.20
N GLU A 145 -5.29 20.71 -26.36
CA GLU A 145 -4.15 21.62 -26.31
C GLU A 145 -2.84 20.89 -25.96
N TYR A 146 -2.89 19.96 -25.05
CA TYR A 146 -1.73 19.12 -24.70
C TYR A 146 -1.18 18.34 -25.89
N LEU A 147 -2.05 17.71 -26.70
CA LEU A 147 -1.61 16.98 -27.91
C LEU A 147 -0.99 17.92 -28.94
N LYS A 148 -1.56 19.12 -29.10
CA LYS A 148 -1.00 20.14 -29.99
C LYS A 148 0.39 20.60 -29.52
N SER A 149 0.55 20.86 -28.22
CA SER A 149 1.82 21.31 -27.65
C SER A 149 2.93 20.27 -27.79
N LYS A 150 2.55 18.98 -27.77
CA LYS A 150 3.48 17.85 -27.94
C LYS A 150 3.63 17.40 -29.39
N ASN A 151 2.88 18.01 -30.33
CA ASN A 151 2.83 17.64 -31.74
C ASN A 151 2.51 16.15 -31.97
N VAL A 152 1.53 15.62 -31.21
CA VAL A 152 1.12 14.21 -31.22
C VAL A 152 -0.33 14.09 -31.64
N LYS A 153 -0.65 13.04 -32.41
CA LYS A 153 -2.04 12.71 -32.79
C LYS A 153 -2.78 12.03 -31.63
N SER A 154 -4.12 12.08 -31.66
CA SER A 154 -4.97 11.53 -30.61
C SER A 154 -4.94 10.00 -30.48
N TYR A 155 -4.61 9.28 -31.56
CA TYR A 155 -4.54 7.81 -31.61
C TYR A 155 -5.73 7.09 -30.97
N GLY A 156 -6.95 7.65 -31.11
CA GLY A 156 -8.15 7.07 -30.53
C GLY A 156 -8.37 7.35 -29.03
N LEU A 157 -7.60 8.23 -28.44
CA LEU A 157 -7.83 8.67 -27.06
C LEU A 157 -9.18 9.39 -26.94
N LYS A 158 -9.71 9.40 -25.74
CA LYS A 158 -10.99 10.06 -25.39
C LYS A 158 -10.76 11.29 -24.53
N GLN A 159 -11.81 12.09 -24.36
CA GLN A 159 -11.81 13.29 -23.52
C GLN A 159 -13.07 13.32 -22.65
N LEU A 160 -12.95 13.92 -21.47
CA LEU A 160 -14.03 14.17 -20.53
C LEU A 160 -13.78 15.50 -19.81
N ASN A 161 -14.77 16.40 -19.84
CA ASN A 161 -14.69 17.70 -19.18
C ASN A 161 -13.41 18.51 -19.49
N GLY A 162 -12.92 18.41 -20.73
CA GLY A 162 -11.74 19.13 -21.18
C GLY A 162 -10.39 18.50 -20.79
N SER A 163 -10.40 17.35 -20.12
CA SER A 163 -9.19 16.54 -19.87
C SER A 163 -9.08 15.40 -20.87
N LEU A 164 -7.86 15.12 -21.29
CA LEU A 164 -7.53 13.96 -22.09
C LEU A 164 -7.56 12.71 -21.20
N ILE A 165 -8.17 11.64 -21.70
CA ILE A 165 -8.32 10.37 -20.96
C ILE A 165 -7.44 9.31 -21.61
N VAL A 166 -6.45 8.85 -20.84
CA VAL A 166 -5.55 7.77 -21.25
C VAL A 166 -5.95 6.49 -20.52
N PRO A 167 -6.39 5.44 -21.23
CA PRO A 167 -6.75 4.18 -20.60
C PRO A 167 -5.49 3.44 -20.11
N VAL A 168 -5.51 3.00 -18.85
CA VAL A 168 -4.49 2.13 -18.29
C VAL A 168 -5.00 0.70 -18.33
N ILE A 169 -4.37 -0.10 -19.18
CA ILE A 169 -4.79 -1.47 -19.50
C ILE A 169 -3.82 -2.46 -18.85
N SER A 170 -4.34 -3.54 -18.28
CA SER A 170 -3.53 -4.64 -17.78
C SER A 170 -2.80 -5.33 -18.93
N ALA A 171 -1.49 -5.45 -18.85
CA ALA A 171 -0.68 -6.14 -19.86
C ALA A 171 -0.99 -7.66 -19.91
N THR A 172 -1.53 -8.22 -18.82
CA THR A 172 -1.80 -9.67 -18.71
C THR A 172 -3.21 -10.02 -19.19
N SER A 173 -4.23 -9.22 -18.84
CA SER A 173 -5.63 -9.54 -19.14
C SER A 173 -6.22 -8.69 -20.28
N GLY A 174 -5.55 -7.61 -20.72
CA GLY A 174 -6.10 -6.66 -21.68
C GLY A 174 -7.25 -5.80 -21.15
N GLU A 175 -7.60 -5.92 -19.87
CA GLU A 175 -8.72 -5.21 -19.28
C GLU A 175 -8.33 -3.80 -18.85
N LEU A 176 -9.28 -2.87 -18.99
CA LEU A 176 -9.14 -1.51 -18.49
C LEU A 176 -9.17 -1.51 -16.95
N ARG A 177 -8.07 -1.05 -16.33
CA ARG A 177 -7.89 -1.04 -14.87
C ARG A 177 -8.00 0.34 -14.26
N SER A 178 -7.62 1.38 -15.00
CA SER A 178 -7.62 2.75 -14.51
C SER A 178 -7.70 3.74 -15.67
N LEU A 179 -7.94 5.01 -15.36
CA LEU A 179 -7.87 6.13 -16.30
C LEU A 179 -6.89 7.17 -15.76
N GLN A 180 -5.98 7.60 -16.61
CA GLN A 180 -5.14 8.75 -16.35
C GLN A 180 -5.79 9.98 -17.00
N TYR A 181 -5.86 11.07 -16.25
CA TYR A 181 -6.40 12.34 -16.69
C TYR A 181 -5.23 13.31 -16.97
N ILE A 182 -5.21 13.89 -18.15
CA ILE A 182 -4.22 14.91 -18.50
C ILE A 182 -5.01 16.19 -18.82
N ASP A 183 -4.76 17.24 -18.09
CA ASP A 183 -5.38 18.53 -18.30
C ASP A 183 -4.73 19.29 -19.49
N LYS A 184 -5.13 20.54 -19.72
CA LYS A 184 -4.62 21.34 -20.83
C LYS A 184 -3.13 21.67 -20.73
N LYS A 185 -2.58 21.65 -19.51
CA LYS A 185 -1.17 21.98 -19.24
C LYS A 185 -0.28 20.74 -19.12
N GLY A 186 -0.85 19.55 -18.85
CA GLY A 186 -0.13 18.26 -18.72
C GLY A 186 0.17 17.87 -17.29
#